data_941910a0e97c1c4de67b766291107555
#
_entry.id   941910a0e97c1c4de67b766291107555
#
_cell.length_a   1.000
_cell.length_b   1.000
_cell.length_c   1.000
_cell.angle_alpha   90.00
_cell.angle_beta   90.00
_cell.angle_gamma   90.00
#
_symmetry.space_group_name_H-M   'P 1'
#
loop_
_entity.id
_entity.type
_entity.pdbx_description
1 polymer ?
#
loop_
_entity_poly.entity_id
_entity_poly.type
_entity_poly.pdbx_seq_one_letter_code
_entity_poly.pdbx_strand_id
1 'polypeptide(L)'
;TSFNAFANATAEEATAMVKKGVSFIKANGKDKGHAEISNKEGQFKKDDLYLTVYGMDGTVRAHGANEKMIGKNLIELKDIDGKAFVKERIELATSKGTFWQDYKFTNPVTKKIEPKAMYCEKLDDAVVCGGIYK
;
A
#
# COMPACT_ATOMS: atom_id res chain seq x y z
N THR A 1 23.88 -24.86 8.97
CA THR A 1 23.06 -24.44 7.82
C THR A 1 22.32 -23.15 8.12
N SER A 2 22.62 -22.14 7.36
CA SER A 2 21.88 -20.90 7.46
C SER A 2 20.59 -21.00 6.65
N PHE A 3 19.48 -20.69 7.26
CA PHE A 3 18.23 -20.49 6.56
C PHE A 3 18.11 -19.03 6.19
N ASN A 4 17.94 -18.75 4.92
CA ASN A 4 17.46 -17.45 4.52
C ASN A 4 15.97 -17.42 4.74
N ALA A 5 15.58 -17.37 6.04
CA ALA A 5 14.18 -17.21 6.37
C ALA A 5 13.75 -15.84 5.90
N PHE A 6 12.65 -15.79 5.16
CA PHE A 6 12.03 -14.55 4.77
C PHE A 6 11.62 -13.80 6.04
N ALA A 7 12.14 -12.59 6.21
CA ALA A 7 11.79 -11.74 7.33
C ALA A 7 10.72 -10.75 6.89
N ASN A 8 9.60 -10.71 7.62
CA ASN A 8 8.56 -9.73 7.39
C ASN A 8 9.12 -8.32 7.65
N ALA A 9 8.64 -7.36 6.88
CA ALA A 9 8.97 -5.97 7.11
C ALA A 9 8.38 -5.50 8.45
N THR A 10 9.01 -4.50 9.05
CA THR A 10 8.58 -3.93 10.33
C THR A 10 7.68 -2.72 10.13
N ALA A 11 6.96 -2.34 11.20
CA ALA A 11 6.12 -1.14 11.19
C ALA A 11 6.94 0.13 10.90
N GLU A 12 8.16 0.20 11.43
CA GLU A 12 9.07 1.33 11.18
C GLU A 12 9.48 1.40 9.72
N GLU A 13 9.73 0.26 9.09
CA GLU A 13 10.06 0.21 7.67
C GLU A 13 8.89 0.66 6.80
N ALA A 14 7.68 0.22 7.13
CA ALA A 14 6.48 0.63 6.41
C ALA A 14 6.25 2.14 6.51
N THR A 15 6.32 2.69 7.72
CA THR A 15 6.15 4.11 7.96
C THR A 15 7.20 4.92 7.18
N ALA A 16 8.46 4.51 7.24
CA ALA A 16 9.55 5.20 6.55
C ALA A 16 9.35 5.17 5.03
N MET A 17 8.95 4.03 4.49
CA MET A 17 8.74 3.90 3.05
C MET A 17 7.58 4.76 2.55
N VAL A 18 6.48 4.83 3.29
CA VAL A 18 5.34 5.70 2.95
C VAL A 18 5.78 7.17 2.95
N LYS A 19 6.49 7.61 3.97
CA LYS A 19 6.98 8.99 4.05
C LYS A 19 7.91 9.31 2.88
N LYS A 20 8.79 8.39 2.53
CA LYS A 20 9.68 8.52 1.38
C LYS A 20 8.89 8.60 0.07
N GLY A 21 7.85 7.79 -0.07
CA GLY A 21 6.96 7.81 -1.23
C GLY A 21 6.23 9.13 -1.38
N VAL A 22 5.69 9.65 -0.28
CA VAL A 22 5.02 10.96 -0.27
C VAL A 22 6.00 12.06 -0.70
N SER A 23 7.21 12.06 -0.14
CA SER A 23 8.24 13.05 -0.50
C SER A 23 8.64 12.94 -1.98
N PHE A 24 8.75 11.72 -2.49
CA PHE A 24 9.10 11.48 -3.89
C PHE A 24 8.02 12.02 -4.83
N ILE A 25 6.75 11.78 -4.51
CA ILE A 25 5.62 12.30 -5.31
C ILE A 25 5.62 13.83 -5.31
N LYS A 26 5.82 14.44 -4.14
CA LYS A 26 5.88 15.90 -4.02
C LYS A 26 7.01 16.51 -4.85
N ALA A 27 8.18 15.87 -4.84
CA ALA A 27 9.37 16.38 -5.53
C ALA A 27 9.32 16.14 -7.05
N ASN A 28 8.71 15.06 -7.51
CA ASN A 28 8.79 14.61 -8.90
C ASN A 28 7.47 14.64 -9.65
N GLY A 29 6.35 14.89 -8.97
CA GLY A 29 5.01 14.88 -9.56
C GLY A 29 4.35 13.52 -9.52
N LYS A 30 3.03 13.51 -9.73
CA LYS A 30 2.19 12.32 -9.61
C LYS A 30 2.58 11.21 -10.59
N ASP A 31 2.75 11.54 -11.86
CA ASP A 31 3.00 10.52 -12.89
C ASP A 31 4.30 9.77 -12.62
N LYS A 32 5.38 10.51 -12.35
CA LYS A 32 6.68 9.93 -12.06
C LYS A 32 6.66 9.17 -10.74
N GLY A 33 6.00 9.71 -9.72
CA GLY A 33 5.86 9.08 -8.42
C GLY A 33 5.08 7.78 -8.50
N HIS A 34 3.95 7.76 -9.20
CA HIS A 34 3.14 6.55 -9.35
C HIS A 34 3.88 5.48 -10.16
N ALA A 35 4.61 5.88 -11.20
CA ALA A 35 5.40 4.94 -12.00
C ALA A 35 6.49 4.28 -11.17
N GLU A 36 7.18 5.04 -10.32
CA GLU A 36 8.23 4.49 -9.46
C GLU A 36 7.65 3.56 -8.39
N ILE A 37 6.53 3.93 -7.78
CA ILE A 37 5.85 3.06 -6.80
C ILE A 37 5.40 1.75 -7.45
N SER A 38 4.94 1.78 -8.69
CA SER A 38 4.48 0.59 -9.41
C SER A 38 5.61 -0.23 -10.00
N ASN A 39 6.85 0.26 -9.94
CA ASN A 39 8.01 -0.46 -10.44
C ASN A 39 8.45 -1.51 -9.41
N LYS A 40 8.25 -2.79 -9.75
CA LYS A 40 8.61 -3.92 -8.86
C LYS A 40 10.10 -3.98 -8.55
N GLU A 41 10.93 -3.42 -9.41
CA GLU A 41 12.39 -3.36 -9.24
C GLU A 41 12.83 -2.03 -8.63
N GLY A 42 11.90 -1.18 -8.25
CA GLY A 42 12.18 0.16 -7.77
C GLY A 42 12.39 0.23 -6.27
N GLN A 43 12.52 1.48 -5.81
CA GLN A 43 12.88 1.76 -4.41
C GLN A 43 11.71 1.63 -3.42
N PHE A 44 10.48 1.43 -3.90
CA PHE A 44 9.30 1.35 -3.03
C PHE A 44 8.75 -0.06 -2.94
N LYS A 45 9.63 -1.04 -3.05
CA LYS A 45 9.32 -2.44 -2.82
C LYS A 45 10.52 -3.14 -2.21
N LYS A 46 10.28 -3.86 -1.11
CA LYS A 46 11.29 -4.68 -0.44
C LYS A 46 10.58 -5.87 0.19
N ASP A 47 10.83 -7.08 -0.34
CA ASP A 47 10.21 -8.32 0.12
C ASP A 47 8.68 -8.22 0.04
N ASP A 48 7.96 -8.32 1.16
CA ASP A 48 6.50 -8.22 1.19
C ASP A 48 5.99 -6.79 1.45
N LEU A 49 6.89 -5.84 1.63
CA LEU A 49 6.54 -4.43 1.79
C LEU A 49 6.56 -3.74 0.43
N TYR A 50 5.45 -3.11 0.08
CA TYR A 50 5.32 -2.32 -1.14
C TYR A 50 4.34 -1.18 -0.89
N LEU A 51 4.39 -0.16 -1.72
CA LEU A 51 3.45 0.95 -1.63
C LEU A 51 2.29 0.79 -2.59
N THR A 52 1.17 1.38 -2.22
CA THR A 52 0.02 1.59 -3.08
C THR A 52 -0.40 3.05 -3.02
N VAL A 53 -1.02 3.53 -4.09
CA VAL A 53 -1.67 4.85 -4.11
C VAL A 53 -3.09 4.66 -4.61
N TYR A 54 -4.06 5.12 -3.84
CA TYR A 54 -5.46 5.11 -4.21
C TYR A 54 -5.95 6.54 -4.33
N GLY A 55 -6.77 6.81 -5.35
CA GLY A 55 -7.54 8.05 -5.38
C GLY A 55 -8.63 8.03 -4.32
N MET A 56 -9.13 9.19 -3.93
CA MET A 56 -10.19 9.29 -2.92
C MET A 56 -11.52 8.72 -3.40
N ASP A 57 -11.63 8.38 -4.68
CA ASP A 57 -12.78 7.67 -5.24
C ASP A 57 -12.65 6.14 -5.16
N GLY A 58 -11.51 5.63 -4.68
CA GLY A 58 -11.24 4.19 -4.59
C GLY A 58 -10.53 3.58 -5.80
N THR A 59 -10.14 4.40 -6.78
CA THR A 59 -9.41 3.92 -7.96
C THR A 59 -7.93 3.76 -7.65
N VAL A 60 -7.35 2.61 -8.01
CA VAL A 60 -5.92 2.33 -7.81
C VAL A 60 -5.12 3.15 -8.81
N ARG A 61 -4.19 3.97 -8.32
CA ARG A 61 -3.29 4.79 -9.16
C ARG A 61 -1.90 4.19 -9.27
N ALA A 62 -1.44 3.47 -8.23
CA ALA A 62 -0.15 2.80 -8.22
C ALA A 62 -0.22 1.57 -7.31
N HIS A 63 0.51 0.53 -7.69
CA HIS A 63 0.53 -0.71 -6.90
C HIS A 63 1.86 -1.42 -7.11
N GLY A 64 2.64 -1.56 -6.05
CA GLY A 64 3.99 -2.12 -6.13
C GLY A 64 4.05 -3.63 -6.27
N ALA A 65 2.96 -4.35 -6.01
CA ALA A 65 2.94 -5.82 -6.09
C ALA A 65 2.12 -6.36 -7.26
N ASN A 66 1.11 -5.64 -7.72
CA ASN A 66 0.22 -6.14 -8.78
C ASN A 66 -0.26 -4.99 -9.68
N GLU A 67 0.44 -4.80 -10.78
CA GLU A 67 0.14 -3.73 -11.74
C GLU A 67 -1.23 -3.90 -12.41
N LYS A 68 -1.78 -5.11 -12.41
CA LYS A 68 -3.11 -5.37 -13.00
C LYS A 68 -4.22 -4.68 -12.22
N MET A 69 -3.97 -4.28 -10.99
CA MET A 69 -4.95 -3.55 -10.19
C MET A 69 -5.03 -2.07 -10.56
N ILE A 70 -4.00 -1.52 -11.21
CA ILE A 70 -3.95 -0.11 -11.57
C ILE A 70 -5.10 0.25 -12.52
N GLY A 71 -5.81 1.32 -12.19
CA GLY A 71 -6.96 1.79 -12.96
C GLY A 71 -8.29 1.20 -12.54
N LYS A 72 -8.30 0.19 -11.68
CA LYS A 72 -9.55 -0.41 -11.19
C LYS A 72 -10.08 0.37 -9.99
N ASN A 73 -11.39 0.55 -9.95
CA ASN A 73 -12.07 1.10 -8.79
C ASN A 73 -12.43 -0.04 -7.85
N LEU A 74 -11.85 -0.04 -6.64
CA LEU A 74 -12.01 -1.12 -5.68
C LEU A 74 -12.82 -0.71 -4.46
N ILE A 75 -13.62 0.35 -4.56
CA ILE A 75 -14.39 0.89 -3.43
C ILE A 75 -15.33 -0.15 -2.82
N GLU A 76 -15.87 -1.05 -3.62
CA GLU A 76 -16.78 -2.10 -3.16
C GLU A 76 -16.09 -3.43 -2.85
N LEU A 77 -14.77 -3.52 -3.05
CA LEU A 77 -14.03 -4.75 -2.82
C LEU A 77 -13.98 -5.07 -1.32
N LYS A 78 -14.23 -6.33 -1.00
CA LYS A 78 -14.18 -6.84 0.37
C LYS A 78 -13.04 -7.82 0.53
N ASP A 79 -12.43 -7.86 1.71
CA ASP A 79 -11.47 -8.89 2.03
C ASP A 79 -12.19 -10.20 2.36
N ILE A 80 -11.41 -11.25 2.70
CA ILE A 80 -11.97 -12.57 2.98
C ILE A 80 -12.95 -12.59 4.17
N ASP A 81 -12.83 -11.61 5.07
CA ASP A 81 -13.72 -11.47 6.22
C ASP A 81 -14.93 -10.58 5.94
N GLY A 82 -15.09 -10.13 4.71
CA GLY A 82 -16.21 -9.27 4.31
C GLY A 82 -16.00 -7.79 4.60
N LYS A 83 -14.80 -7.38 4.96
CA LYS A 83 -14.48 -5.98 5.21
C LYS A 83 -14.27 -5.21 3.92
N ALA A 84 -15.01 -4.12 3.71
CA ALA A 84 -14.82 -3.21 2.58
C ALA A 84 -13.61 -2.31 2.87
N PHE A 85 -12.41 -2.85 2.72
CA PHE A 85 -11.19 -2.22 3.22
C PHE A 85 -10.79 -0.97 2.45
N VAL A 86 -11.08 -0.89 1.16
CA VAL A 86 -10.79 0.32 0.38
C VAL A 86 -11.70 1.46 0.82
N LYS A 87 -13.00 1.18 0.99
CA LYS A 87 -13.97 2.16 1.47
C LYS A 87 -13.57 2.69 2.85
N GLU A 88 -13.23 1.80 3.78
CA GLU A 88 -12.77 2.18 5.12
C GLU A 88 -11.50 3.05 5.03
N ARG A 89 -10.56 2.69 4.14
CA ARG A 89 -9.32 3.44 3.94
C ARG A 89 -9.59 4.88 3.53
N ILE A 90 -10.53 5.09 2.60
CA ILE A 90 -10.89 6.42 2.13
C ILE A 90 -11.57 7.21 3.26
N GLU A 91 -12.43 6.58 4.04
CA GLU A 91 -13.06 7.21 5.20
C GLU A 91 -12.03 7.64 6.24
N LEU A 92 -11.06 6.78 6.54
CA LEU A 92 -9.98 7.08 7.48
C LEU A 92 -9.06 8.19 6.96
N ALA A 93 -8.75 8.19 5.67
CA ALA A 93 -7.96 9.25 5.05
C ALA A 93 -8.65 10.59 5.16
N THR A 94 -9.96 10.62 4.95
CA THR A 94 -10.76 11.84 5.04
C THR A 94 -10.82 12.36 6.47
N SER A 95 -11.03 11.48 7.46
CA SER A 95 -11.23 11.90 8.85
C SER A 95 -9.93 12.10 9.62
N LYS A 96 -8.88 11.35 9.33
CA LYS A 96 -7.63 11.34 10.11
C LYS A 96 -6.41 11.82 9.36
N GLY A 97 -6.36 11.65 8.05
CA GLY A 97 -5.21 12.00 7.24
C GLY A 97 -4.07 10.98 7.33
N THR A 98 -3.64 10.63 8.52
CA THR A 98 -2.60 9.62 8.79
C THR A 98 -3.18 8.57 9.73
N PHE A 99 -3.02 7.28 9.37
CA PHE A 99 -3.67 6.22 10.13
C PHE A 99 -3.05 4.85 9.84
N TRP A 100 -3.37 3.88 10.71
CA TRP A 100 -3.14 2.46 10.49
C TRP A 100 -4.47 1.77 10.23
N GLN A 101 -4.45 0.77 9.35
CA GLN A 101 -5.65 0.00 9.00
C GLN A 101 -5.29 -1.50 8.98
N ASP A 102 -6.15 -2.31 9.59
CA ASP A 102 -6.01 -3.76 9.55
C ASP A 102 -6.99 -4.35 8.54
N TYR A 103 -6.51 -5.32 7.75
CA TYR A 103 -7.34 -6.11 6.84
C TYR A 103 -6.55 -7.35 6.42
N LYS A 104 -7.12 -8.18 5.57
CA LYS A 104 -6.45 -9.37 5.04
C LYS A 104 -6.20 -9.22 3.56
N PHE A 105 -5.02 -9.61 3.11
CA PHE A 105 -4.67 -9.48 1.70
C PHE A 105 -3.60 -10.50 1.32
N THR A 106 -3.47 -10.76 0.03
CA THR A 106 -2.47 -11.71 -0.48
C THR A 106 -1.05 -11.15 -0.30
N ASN A 107 -0.20 -11.92 0.36
CA ASN A 107 1.21 -11.60 0.48
C ASN A 107 1.91 -11.94 -0.84
N PRO A 108 2.63 -11.00 -1.47
CA PRO A 108 3.26 -11.25 -2.77
C PRO A 108 4.38 -12.27 -2.72
N VAL A 109 4.95 -12.54 -1.56
CA VAL A 109 6.03 -13.52 -1.39
C VAL A 109 5.47 -14.92 -1.15
N THR A 110 4.58 -15.06 -0.17
CA THR A 110 4.01 -16.37 0.22
C THR A 110 2.87 -16.82 -0.69
N LYS A 111 2.24 -15.89 -1.40
CA LYS A 111 1.04 -16.11 -2.23
C LYS A 111 -0.19 -16.52 -1.44
N LYS A 112 -0.16 -16.32 -0.13
CA LYS A 112 -1.27 -16.65 0.77
C LYS A 112 -1.95 -15.39 1.24
N ILE A 113 -3.25 -15.50 1.57
CA ILE A 113 -4.00 -14.42 2.21
C ILE A 113 -3.59 -14.39 3.67
N GLU A 114 -3.09 -13.26 4.13
CA GLU A 114 -2.56 -13.10 5.48
C GLU A 114 -3.06 -11.79 6.11
N PRO A 115 -3.12 -11.72 7.44
CA PRO A 115 -3.41 -10.46 8.11
C PRO A 115 -2.36 -9.41 7.78
N LYS A 116 -2.83 -8.19 7.53
CA LYS A 116 -1.99 -7.08 7.12
C LYS A 116 -2.34 -5.83 7.91
N ALA A 117 -1.33 -5.10 8.36
CA ALA A 117 -1.49 -3.76 8.94
C ALA A 117 -0.90 -2.75 7.96
N MET A 118 -1.71 -1.79 7.55
CA MET A 118 -1.37 -0.80 6.52
C MET A 118 -1.25 0.57 7.15
N TYR A 119 -0.08 1.21 6.97
CA TYR A 119 0.13 2.61 7.33
C TYR A 119 -0.16 3.48 6.12
N CYS A 120 -0.92 4.54 6.31
CA CYS A 120 -1.37 5.41 5.22
C CYS A 120 -1.21 6.88 5.56
N GLU A 121 -0.91 7.68 4.54
CA GLU A 121 -0.92 9.15 4.62
C GLU A 121 -1.70 9.72 3.43
N LYS A 122 -2.63 10.62 3.73
CA LYS A 122 -3.34 11.35 2.68
C LYS A 122 -2.41 12.36 2.04
N LEU A 123 -2.42 12.42 0.72
CA LEU A 123 -1.66 13.39 -0.06
C LEU A 123 -2.58 13.94 -1.14
N ASP A 124 -3.04 15.18 -0.96
CA ASP A 124 -3.98 15.85 -1.87
C ASP A 124 -5.25 14.99 -2.07
N ASP A 125 -5.54 14.56 -3.29
CA ASP A 125 -6.71 13.76 -3.64
C ASP A 125 -6.42 12.24 -3.64
N ALA A 126 -5.37 11.84 -2.96
CA ALA A 126 -4.95 10.44 -2.92
C ALA A 126 -4.54 10.01 -1.51
N VAL A 127 -4.36 8.72 -1.33
CA VAL A 127 -3.82 8.14 -0.11
C VAL A 127 -2.67 7.19 -0.47
N VAL A 128 -1.52 7.40 0.17
CA VAL A 128 -0.30 6.60 -0.03
C VAL A 128 -0.17 5.64 1.14
N CYS A 129 -0.06 4.36 0.86
CA CYS A 129 -0.05 3.33 1.89
C CYS A 129 1.06 2.31 1.69
N GLY A 130 1.57 1.79 2.80
CA GLY A 130 2.48 0.65 2.82
C GLY A 130 2.17 -0.19 4.04
N GLY A 131 2.19 -1.51 3.90
CA GLY A 131 1.75 -2.39 4.96
C GLY A 131 2.70 -3.51 5.28
N ILE A 132 2.50 -4.06 6.47
CA ILE A 132 3.24 -5.22 6.95
C ILE A 132 2.28 -6.39 7.12
N TYR A 133 2.74 -7.57 6.79
CA TYR A 133 1.99 -8.81 7.05
C TYR A 133 2.36 -9.31 8.45
N LYS A 134 1.35 -9.70 9.21
CA LYS A 134 1.51 -10.10 10.61
C LYS A 134 1.61 -11.62 10.77
#